data_7cdfc48d1f84066e374b022690279768
#
_entry.id   7cdfc48d1f84066e374b022690279768
#
_cell.length_a   1.000
_cell.length_b   1.000
_cell.length_c   1.000
_cell.angle_alpha   90.00
_cell.angle_beta   90.00
_cell.angle_gamma   90.00
#
_symmetry.space_group_name_H-M   'P 1'
#
loop_
_entity.id
_entity.type
_entity.pdbx_description
1 polymer ?
#
loop_
_entity_poly.entity_id
_entity_poly.type
_entity_poly.pdbx_seq_one_letter_code
_entity_poly.pdbx_strand_id
1 'polypeptide(L)'
;MAMPVSAANVFYTNYCAWVKTLLLRKKLGLFLGLNLLLIVLILYGEYLWHEWLIEIQRAAGNAPHKPGGPPSPWLFVLRNSVMLILTCGLSVAIRMTANWYQSEVQRQTLEKEHTEMALKNLKSQLHPHFLFNTLNNIYALVAIDQEKAQTALIDLSKLLRYVLKESERNTVPLSEEILFLERYIRLMSLRTGPNVTLTVDFPDPKTLTAEKDPQIAPLLFINLIENAFKHGIPSSAKTFINIFMKWDAQTGILEFTCSNPICDTAPLSSEDTGIGISNLRQRLEYLYPQRHVFELKNEGAVFMVYLAIRTYAGKQTNR
;
A
#
# COMPACT_ATOMS: atom_id res chain seq x y z
N MET A 1 -45.59 31.71 14.96
CA MET A 1 -44.60 31.81 13.90
C MET A 1 -43.13 31.68 14.38
N ALA A 2 -42.80 31.91 15.65
CA ALA A 2 -41.40 31.83 16.13
C ALA A 2 -40.78 30.41 16.11
N MET A 3 -41.54 29.38 16.43
CA MET A 3 -41.03 28.01 16.59
C MET A 3 -40.35 27.38 15.37
N PRO A 4 -40.83 27.52 14.13
CA PRO A 4 -40.12 26.99 12.95
C PRO A 4 -38.74 27.63 12.73
N VAL A 5 -38.63 28.93 13.04
CA VAL A 5 -37.36 29.67 12.93
C VAL A 5 -36.37 29.22 14.01
N SER A 6 -36.85 29.01 15.23
CA SER A 6 -36.03 28.47 16.34
C SER A 6 -35.50 27.06 16.06
N ALA A 7 -36.37 26.19 15.55
CA ALA A 7 -36.00 24.85 15.17
C ALA A 7 -34.94 24.85 14.01
N ALA A 8 -35.15 25.69 13.00
CA ALA A 8 -34.19 25.86 11.92
C ALA A 8 -32.81 26.34 12.43
N ASN A 9 -32.81 27.32 13.36
CA ASN A 9 -31.56 27.81 13.96
C ASN A 9 -30.81 26.70 14.68
N VAL A 10 -31.48 25.93 15.56
CA VAL A 10 -30.85 24.77 16.25
C VAL A 10 -30.33 23.73 15.25
N PHE A 11 -31.13 23.42 14.22
CA PHE A 11 -30.75 22.46 13.20
C PHE A 11 -29.46 22.90 12.47
N TYR A 12 -29.43 24.08 11.89
CA TYR A 12 -28.30 24.54 11.09
C TYR A 12 -27.06 24.81 11.94
N THR A 13 -27.18 25.31 13.15
CA THR A 13 -26.05 25.50 14.04
C THR A 13 -25.39 24.17 14.37
N ASN A 14 -26.16 23.14 14.68
CA ASN A 14 -25.63 21.79 14.90
C ASN A 14 -25.09 21.18 13.64
N TYR A 15 -25.85 21.17 12.55
CA TYR A 15 -25.49 20.52 11.30
C TYR A 15 -24.21 21.12 10.66
N CYS A 16 -24.12 22.46 10.58
CA CYS A 16 -23.03 23.13 9.89
C CYS A 16 -21.76 23.28 10.74
N ALA A 17 -21.93 23.56 12.04
CA ALA A 17 -20.81 23.93 12.90
C ALA A 17 -20.51 22.93 14.02
N TRP A 18 -21.43 22.73 14.98
CA TRP A 18 -21.11 22.09 16.25
C TRP A 18 -20.86 20.58 16.17
N VAL A 19 -21.55 19.86 15.32
CA VAL A 19 -21.28 18.43 15.12
C VAL A 19 -19.88 18.24 14.54
N LYS A 20 -19.49 19.03 13.56
CA LYS A 20 -18.17 18.95 12.91
C LYS A 20 -17.03 19.36 13.84
N THR A 21 -17.18 20.47 14.57
CA THR A 21 -16.10 21.07 15.35
C THR A 21 -15.96 20.53 16.77
N LEU A 22 -17.06 20.04 17.35
CA LEU A 22 -17.10 19.61 18.74
C LEU A 22 -17.34 18.11 18.87
N LEU A 23 -18.43 17.58 18.29
CA LEU A 23 -18.81 16.18 18.48
C LEU A 23 -17.81 15.24 17.82
N LEU A 24 -17.45 15.45 16.55
CA LEU A 24 -16.47 14.64 15.82
C LEU A 24 -15.04 14.79 16.38
N ARG A 25 -14.76 15.88 17.09
CA ARG A 25 -13.47 16.07 17.82
C ARG A 25 -13.49 15.54 19.25
N LYS A 26 -14.48 14.71 19.61
CA LYS A 26 -14.63 14.08 20.94
C LYS A 26 -14.81 15.08 22.10
N LYS A 27 -15.24 16.31 21.85
CA LYS A 27 -15.51 17.33 22.86
C LYS A 27 -16.99 17.30 23.29
N LEU A 28 -17.47 16.11 23.73
CA LEU A 28 -18.88 15.86 24.02
C LEU A 28 -19.45 16.78 25.07
N GLY A 29 -18.72 17.03 26.19
CA GLY A 29 -19.21 17.92 27.28
C GLY A 29 -19.45 19.34 26.80
N LEU A 30 -18.54 19.90 25.98
CA LEU A 30 -18.70 21.24 25.40
C LEU A 30 -19.86 21.29 24.41
N PHE A 31 -20.05 20.24 23.61
CA PHE A 31 -21.17 20.11 22.67
C PHE A 31 -22.51 20.12 23.40
N LEU A 32 -22.68 19.33 24.47
CA LEU A 32 -23.90 19.26 25.25
C LEU A 32 -24.16 20.57 26.00
N GLY A 33 -23.13 21.17 26.60
CA GLY A 33 -23.26 22.45 27.33
C GLY A 33 -23.69 23.60 26.42
N LEU A 34 -23.11 23.72 25.24
CA LEU A 34 -23.49 24.76 24.28
C LEU A 34 -24.90 24.54 23.70
N ASN A 35 -25.30 23.30 23.43
CA ASN A 35 -26.68 23.00 23.00
C ASN A 35 -27.70 23.32 24.10
N LEU A 36 -27.42 22.97 25.36
CA LEU A 36 -28.28 23.30 26.48
C LEU A 36 -28.43 24.82 26.62
N LEU A 37 -27.30 25.56 26.56
CA LEU A 37 -27.34 27.03 26.62
C LEU A 37 -28.16 27.62 25.46
N LEU A 38 -27.98 27.13 24.24
CA LEU A 38 -28.72 27.59 23.07
C LEU A 38 -30.25 27.36 23.24
N ILE A 39 -30.64 26.17 23.69
CA ILE A 39 -32.04 25.82 23.90
C ILE A 39 -32.64 26.73 24.97
N VAL A 40 -31.96 26.98 26.10
CA VAL A 40 -32.42 27.85 27.16
C VAL A 40 -32.59 29.29 26.65
N LEU A 41 -31.64 29.83 25.90
CA LEU A 41 -31.73 31.17 25.31
C LEU A 41 -32.92 31.30 24.34
N ILE A 42 -33.14 30.29 23.51
CA ILE A 42 -34.27 30.28 22.57
C ILE A 42 -35.59 30.23 23.30
N LEU A 43 -35.74 29.35 24.30
CA LEU A 43 -36.97 29.26 25.09
C LEU A 43 -37.28 30.56 25.86
N TYR A 44 -36.24 31.20 26.40
CA TYR A 44 -36.38 32.49 27.05
C TYR A 44 -36.81 33.60 26.08
N GLY A 45 -36.20 33.63 24.89
CA GLY A 45 -36.60 34.56 23.82
C GLY A 45 -38.03 34.35 23.33
N GLU A 46 -38.46 33.08 23.17
CA GLU A 46 -39.83 32.74 22.78
C GLU A 46 -40.83 33.12 23.86
N TYR A 47 -40.46 32.98 25.13
CA TYR A 47 -41.30 33.41 26.28
C TYR A 47 -41.50 34.93 26.28
N LEU A 48 -40.41 35.71 26.13
CA LEU A 48 -40.49 37.18 26.05
C LEU A 48 -41.30 37.65 24.84
N TRP A 49 -41.14 37.02 23.68
CA TRP A 49 -41.91 37.29 22.47
C TRP A 49 -43.39 37.04 22.66
N HIS A 50 -43.72 35.95 23.35
CA HIS A 50 -45.12 35.61 23.63
C HIS A 50 -45.77 36.62 24.59
N GLU A 51 -45.08 37.05 25.65
CA GLU A 51 -45.58 38.08 26.58
C GLU A 51 -45.77 39.42 25.84
N TRP A 52 -44.78 39.84 25.06
CA TRP A 52 -44.88 41.08 24.29
C TRP A 52 -46.08 41.07 23.32
N LEU A 53 -46.32 39.94 22.66
CA LEU A 53 -47.45 39.78 21.73
C LEU A 53 -48.79 39.88 22.47
N ILE A 54 -48.90 39.31 23.66
CA ILE A 54 -50.14 39.44 24.54
C ILE A 54 -50.35 40.87 24.94
N GLU A 55 -49.32 41.61 25.31
CA GLU A 55 -49.41 43.02 25.66
C GLU A 55 -49.95 43.88 24.51
N ILE A 56 -49.42 43.70 23.31
CA ILE A 56 -49.88 44.36 22.09
C ILE A 56 -51.39 44.06 21.84
N GLN A 57 -51.78 42.78 21.94
CA GLN A 57 -53.17 42.37 21.71
C GLN A 57 -54.12 42.98 22.76
N ARG A 58 -53.65 43.08 23.99
CA ARG A 58 -54.44 43.77 25.08
C ARG A 58 -54.56 45.26 24.78
N ALA A 59 -53.50 45.93 24.38
CA ALA A 59 -53.52 47.37 24.05
C ALA A 59 -54.40 47.68 22.82
N ALA A 60 -54.49 46.73 21.86
CA ALA A 60 -55.34 46.84 20.66
C ALA A 60 -56.84 46.53 20.94
N GLY A 61 -57.24 46.25 22.17
CA GLY A 61 -58.65 45.90 22.50
C GLY A 61 -59.07 44.49 22.03
N ASN A 62 -58.17 43.71 21.46
CA ASN A 62 -58.42 42.39 20.91
C ASN A 62 -57.93 41.27 21.87
N ALA A 63 -58.13 41.45 23.19
CA ALA A 63 -57.75 40.41 24.14
C ALA A 63 -58.52 39.10 23.85
N PRO A 64 -57.84 37.96 23.57
CA PRO A 64 -58.55 36.75 23.26
C PRO A 64 -59.35 36.27 24.49
N HIS A 65 -60.68 36.33 24.39
CA HIS A 65 -61.57 35.73 25.36
C HIS A 65 -61.56 34.20 25.14
N LYS A 66 -60.60 33.50 25.72
CA LYS A 66 -60.59 32.01 25.71
C LYS A 66 -61.27 31.53 27.00
N PRO A 67 -62.43 30.83 26.90
CA PRO A 67 -62.95 30.09 28.03
C PRO A 67 -61.98 28.93 28.34
N GLY A 68 -61.20 29.13 29.41
CA GLY A 68 -60.25 28.08 29.81
C GLY A 68 -58.81 28.55 30.05
N GLY A 69 -58.60 29.77 30.51
CA GLY A 69 -57.31 30.27 30.99
C GLY A 69 -56.14 30.16 30.01
N PRO A 70 -55.09 30.92 30.15
CA PRO A 70 -53.87 30.72 29.32
C PRO A 70 -53.30 29.34 29.63
N PRO A 71 -52.80 28.59 28.59
CA PRO A 71 -52.11 27.35 28.82
C PRO A 71 -50.99 27.59 29.82
N SER A 72 -50.79 26.66 30.78
CA SER A 72 -49.81 26.86 31.84
C SER A 72 -48.42 27.10 31.20
N PRO A 73 -47.66 28.12 31.66
CA PRO A 73 -46.38 28.47 31.07
C PRO A 73 -45.43 27.27 30.98
N TRP A 74 -45.57 26.37 31.90
CA TRP A 74 -44.74 25.17 31.96
C TRP A 74 -45.05 24.15 30.83
N LEU A 75 -46.31 23.99 30.41
CA LEU A 75 -46.68 23.15 29.26
C LEU A 75 -46.11 23.70 27.94
N PHE A 76 -46.07 25.03 27.81
CA PHE A 76 -45.46 25.70 26.68
C PHE A 76 -43.95 25.40 26.63
N VAL A 77 -43.24 25.57 27.75
CA VAL A 77 -41.80 25.28 27.86
C VAL A 77 -41.53 23.81 27.58
N LEU A 78 -42.30 22.88 28.15
CA LEU A 78 -42.13 21.45 27.95
C LEU A 78 -42.25 21.04 26.47
N ARG A 79 -43.35 21.48 25.81
CA ARG A 79 -43.60 21.18 24.41
C ARG A 79 -42.48 21.69 23.49
N ASN A 80 -42.05 22.93 23.69
CA ASN A 80 -41.05 23.57 22.86
C ASN A 80 -39.66 22.97 23.13
N SER A 81 -39.32 22.62 24.37
CA SER A 81 -38.08 21.91 24.70
C SER A 81 -37.97 20.57 24.00
N VAL A 82 -39.05 19.76 24.03
CA VAL A 82 -39.06 18.45 23.35
C VAL A 82 -38.80 18.61 21.85
N MET A 83 -39.45 19.58 21.20
CA MET A 83 -39.25 19.83 19.77
C MET A 83 -37.82 20.27 19.43
N LEU A 84 -37.21 21.13 20.22
CA LEU A 84 -35.84 21.60 20.02
C LEU A 84 -34.82 20.46 20.25
N ILE A 85 -35.05 19.62 21.27
CA ILE A 85 -34.21 18.44 21.52
C ILE A 85 -34.30 17.43 20.37
N LEU A 86 -35.50 17.14 19.87
CA LEU A 86 -35.70 16.26 18.71
C LEU A 86 -35.02 16.82 17.45
N THR A 87 -35.13 18.14 17.24
CA THR A 87 -34.44 18.81 16.11
C THR A 87 -32.91 18.70 16.22
N CYS A 88 -32.37 18.90 17.44
CA CYS A 88 -30.94 18.68 17.71
C CYS A 88 -30.55 17.25 17.43
N GLY A 89 -31.29 16.25 17.93
CA GLY A 89 -31.05 14.84 17.67
C GLY A 89 -31.09 14.49 16.19
N LEU A 90 -32.09 15.02 15.47
CA LEU A 90 -32.22 14.82 14.02
C LEU A 90 -31.00 15.39 13.24
N SER A 91 -30.57 16.61 13.60
CA SER A 91 -29.42 17.25 12.96
C SER A 91 -28.13 16.44 13.18
N VAL A 92 -27.93 15.91 14.39
CA VAL A 92 -26.82 15.04 14.74
C VAL A 92 -26.89 13.73 13.92
N ALA A 93 -28.06 13.08 13.89
CA ALA A 93 -28.23 11.81 13.17
C ALA A 93 -27.92 11.94 11.67
N ILE A 94 -28.49 12.97 11.01
CA ILE A 94 -28.24 13.23 9.58
C ILE A 94 -26.74 13.49 9.34
N ARG A 95 -26.10 14.32 10.16
CA ARG A 95 -24.69 14.64 10.00
C ARG A 95 -23.77 13.46 10.24
N MET A 96 -24.06 12.64 11.26
CA MET A 96 -23.29 11.44 11.57
C MET A 96 -23.41 10.39 10.44
N THR A 97 -24.64 10.17 9.92
CA THR A 97 -24.85 9.27 8.78
C THR A 97 -24.11 9.74 7.52
N ALA A 98 -24.18 11.04 7.22
CA ALA A 98 -23.45 11.60 6.08
C ALA A 98 -21.94 11.44 6.24
N ASN A 99 -21.40 11.68 7.42
CA ASN A 99 -19.98 11.53 7.71
C ASN A 99 -19.54 10.08 7.67
N TRP A 100 -20.34 9.17 8.22
CA TRP A 100 -20.08 7.72 8.14
C TRP A 100 -20.05 7.23 6.69
N TYR A 101 -21.03 7.64 5.88
CA TYR A 101 -21.07 7.30 4.46
C TYR A 101 -19.83 7.79 3.69
N GLN A 102 -19.42 9.05 3.92
CA GLN A 102 -18.20 9.58 3.31
C GLN A 102 -16.95 8.81 3.72
N SER A 103 -16.83 8.46 5.00
CA SER A 103 -15.69 7.66 5.49
C SER A 103 -15.67 6.27 4.89
N GLU A 104 -16.84 5.63 4.72
CA GLU A 104 -16.93 4.31 4.10
C GLU A 104 -16.54 4.33 2.62
N VAL A 105 -17.01 5.35 1.87
CA VAL A 105 -16.61 5.54 0.46
C VAL A 105 -15.10 5.77 0.35
N GLN A 106 -14.52 6.60 1.22
CA GLN A 106 -13.07 6.82 1.23
C GLN A 106 -12.30 5.54 1.53
N ARG A 107 -12.76 4.73 2.51
CA ARG A 107 -12.15 3.45 2.84
C ARG A 107 -12.15 2.50 1.65
N GLN A 108 -13.28 2.36 0.96
CA GLN A 108 -13.41 1.51 -0.23
C GLN A 108 -12.51 1.99 -1.38
N THR A 109 -12.39 3.30 -1.57
CA THR A 109 -11.50 3.87 -2.59
C THR A 109 -10.04 3.55 -2.29
N LEU A 110 -9.60 3.73 -1.04
CA LEU A 110 -8.23 3.41 -0.61
C LEU A 110 -7.93 1.91 -0.72
N GLU A 111 -8.86 1.03 -0.36
CA GLU A 111 -8.72 -0.42 -0.53
C GLU A 111 -8.57 -0.80 -2.01
N LYS A 112 -9.36 -0.17 -2.89
CA LYS A 112 -9.26 -0.36 -4.34
C LYS A 112 -7.92 0.12 -4.89
N GLU A 113 -7.49 1.33 -4.54
CA GLU A 113 -6.19 1.88 -4.93
C GLU A 113 -5.03 1.00 -4.45
N HIS A 114 -5.09 0.53 -3.20
CA HIS A 114 -4.09 -0.39 -2.64
C HIS A 114 -4.03 -1.70 -3.44
N THR A 115 -5.19 -2.28 -3.79
CA THR A 115 -5.27 -3.50 -4.60
C THR A 115 -4.73 -3.27 -6.02
N GLU A 116 -5.05 -2.14 -6.65
CA GLU A 116 -4.53 -1.77 -7.97
C GLU A 116 -3.02 -1.55 -7.95
N MET A 117 -2.49 -0.90 -6.91
CA MET A 117 -1.04 -0.74 -6.71
C MET A 117 -0.34 -2.07 -6.47
N ALA A 118 -0.92 -2.97 -5.68
CA ALA A 118 -0.40 -4.32 -5.47
C ALA A 118 -0.37 -5.12 -6.77
N LEU A 119 -1.43 -5.08 -7.57
CA LEU A 119 -1.48 -5.69 -8.91
C LEU A 119 -0.48 -5.07 -9.88
N LYS A 120 -0.31 -3.74 -9.85
CA LYS A 120 0.68 -3.05 -10.69
C LYS A 120 2.11 -3.43 -10.29
N ASN A 121 2.40 -3.50 -9.00
CA ASN A 121 3.69 -3.98 -8.49
C ASN A 121 3.94 -5.43 -8.89
N LEU A 122 2.94 -6.29 -8.75
CA LEU A 122 3.03 -7.68 -9.16
C LEU A 122 3.31 -7.82 -10.67
N LYS A 123 2.60 -7.05 -11.51
CA LYS A 123 2.84 -7.00 -12.97
C LYS A 123 4.23 -6.46 -13.31
N SER A 124 4.78 -5.52 -12.53
CA SER A 124 6.11 -4.96 -12.79
C SER A 124 7.25 -5.88 -12.34
N GLN A 125 7.02 -6.76 -11.37
CA GLN A 125 8.01 -7.75 -10.90
C GLN A 125 8.19 -8.94 -11.86
N LEU A 126 7.17 -9.21 -12.69
CA LEU A 126 7.27 -10.15 -13.79
C LEU A 126 7.39 -9.33 -15.08
N HIS A 127 8.58 -9.23 -15.64
CA HIS A 127 8.75 -8.63 -16.96
C HIS A 127 7.89 -9.38 -17.99
N PRO A 128 6.80 -8.82 -18.52
CA PRO A 128 5.92 -9.52 -19.46
C PRO A 128 6.69 -10.09 -20.66
N HIS A 129 7.69 -9.34 -21.09
CA HIS A 129 8.60 -9.74 -22.18
C HIS A 129 9.39 -11.01 -21.85
N PHE A 130 9.85 -11.20 -20.59
CA PHE A 130 10.50 -12.44 -20.16
C PHE A 130 9.54 -13.64 -20.29
N LEU A 131 8.29 -13.49 -19.80
CA LEU A 131 7.30 -14.56 -19.88
C LEU A 131 6.97 -14.96 -21.31
N PHE A 132 6.67 -13.99 -22.17
CA PHE A 132 6.36 -14.24 -23.57
C PHE A 132 7.55 -14.92 -24.30
N ASN A 133 8.76 -14.44 -24.09
CA ASN A 133 9.94 -15.02 -24.69
C ASN A 133 10.24 -16.43 -24.18
N THR A 134 10.05 -16.67 -22.87
CA THR A 134 10.25 -18.00 -22.28
C THR A 134 9.22 -18.99 -22.83
N LEU A 135 7.93 -18.60 -22.93
CA LEU A 135 6.88 -19.43 -23.52
C LEU A 135 7.16 -19.73 -24.99
N ASN A 136 7.61 -18.76 -25.77
CA ASN A 136 7.98 -18.98 -27.18
C ASN A 136 9.17 -19.95 -27.31
N ASN A 137 10.15 -19.87 -26.43
CA ASN A 137 11.29 -20.82 -26.42
C ASN A 137 10.84 -22.23 -26.02
N ILE A 138 9.97 -22.35 -25.01
CA ILE A 138 9.39 -23.64 -24.63
C ILE A 138 8.59 -24.22 -25.78
N TYR A 139 7.77 -23.42 -26.48
CA TYR A 139 7.03 -23.87 -27.66
C TYR A 139 7.97 -24.40 -28.77
N ALA A 140 9.07 -23.68 -29.06
CA ALA A 140 10.06 -24.13 -30.01
C ALA A 140 10.74 -25.47 -29.58
N LEU A 141 11.01 -25.60 -28.27
CA LEU A 141 11.60 -26.83 -27.71
C LEU A 141 10.69 -28.05 -27.82
N VAL A 142 9.36 -27.89 -27.79
CA VAL A 142 8.42 -29.01 -27.92
C VAL A 142 8.67 -29.83 -29.21
N ALA A 143 9.08 -29.17 -30.30
CA ALA A 143 9.36 -29.83 -31.58
C ALA A 143 10.76 -30.45 -31.64
N ILE A 144 11.72 -30.04 -30.78
CA ILE A 144 13.12 -30.41 -30.84
C ILE A 144 13.48 -31.39 -29.71
N ASP A 145 13.04 -31.10 -28.49
CA ASP A 145 13.37 -31.84 -27.26
C ASP A 145 12.20 -31.73 -26.26
N GLN A 146 11.31 -32.69 -26.34
CA GLN A 146 10.07 -32.69 -25.52
C GLN A 146 10.36 -32.76 -24.00
N GLU A 147 11.42 -33.47 -23.60
CA GLU A 147 11.79 -33.63 -22.20
C GLU A 147 12.29 -32.30 -21.60
N LYS A 148 13.16 -31.61 -22.37
CA LYS A 148 13.58 -30.26 -21.98
C LYS A 148 12.43 -29.24 -21.94
N ALA A 149 11.50 -29.34 -22.90
CA ALA A 149 10.31 -28.47 -22.91
C ALA A 149 9.42 -28.69 -21.67
N GLN A 150 9.21 -29.95 -21.27
CA GLN A 150 8.46 -30.27 -20.05
C GLN A 150 9.15 -29.75 -18.79
N THR A 151 10.46 -29.95 -18.69
CA THR A 151 11.27 -29.45 -17.57
C THR A 151 11.21 -27.93 -17.46
N ALA A 152 11.34 -27.23 -18.59
CA ALA A 152 11.25 -25.78 -18.65
C ALA A 152 9.85 -25.26 -18.24
N LEU A 153 8.78 -25.95 -18.63
CA LEU A 153 7.41 -25.60 -18.23
C LEU A 153 7.20 -25.76 -16.72
N ILE A 154 7.76 -26.83 -16.13
CA ILE A 154 7.73 -27.07 -14.69
C ILE A 154 8.50 -25.97 -13.95
N ASP A 155 9.70 -25.62 -14.44
CA ASP A 155 10.52 -24.54 -13.85
C ASP A 155 9.80 -23.19 -13.94
N LEU A 156 9.17 -22.88 -15.08
CA LEU A 156 8.38 -21.66 -15.25
C LEU A 156 7.19 -21.61 -14.26
N SER A 157 6.47 -22.72 -14.13
CA SER A 157 5.34 -22.83 -13.17
C SER A 157 5.79 -22.60 -11.73
N LYS A 158 6.93 -23.20 -11.32
CA LYS A 158 7.49 -23.01 -9.97
C LYS A 158 7.97 -21.59 -9.74
N LEU A 159 8.57 -20.96 -10.76
CA LEU A 159 9.04 -19.57 -10.73
C LEU A 159 7.85 -18.61 -10.54
N LEU A 160 6.80 -18.76 -11.35
CA LEU A 160 5.59 -17.96 -11.22
C LEU A 160 4.95 -18.10 -9.85
N ARG A 161 4.86 -19.33 -9.33
CA ARG A 161 4.31 -19.59 -7.99
C ARG A 161 5.13 -18.89 -6.90
N TYR A 162 6.47 -18.91 -7.00
CA TYR A 162 7.34 -18.22 -6.07
C TYR A 162 7.09 -16.72 -6.08
N VAL A 163 7.09 -16.09 -7.26
CA VAL A 163 6.84 -14.64 -7.38
C VAL A 163 5.46 -14.26 -6.81
N LEU A 164 4.41 -15.04 -7.11
CA LEU A 164 3.06 -14.78 -6.62
C LEU A 164 2.93 -14.93 -5.09
N LYS A 165 3.66 -15.89 -4.51
CA LYS A 165 3.53 -16.20 -3.08
C LYS A 165 4.47 -15.38 -2.20
N GLU A 166 5.71 -15.17 -2.66
CA GLU A 166 6.76 -14.61 -1.81
C GLU A 166 6.96 -13.10 -2.03
N SER A 167 6.39 -12.51 -3.10
CA SER A 167 6.45 -11.06 -3.32
C SER A 167 5.76 -10.23 -2.22
N GLU A 168 4.81 -10.82 -1.50
CA GLU A 168 4.10 -10.17 -0.41
C GLU A 168 4.79 -10.34 0.96
N ARG A 169 5.81 -11.22 1.03
CA ARG A 169 6.54 -11.44 2.27
C ARG A 169 7.67 -10.43 2.43
N ASN A 170 7.91 -10.04 3.68
CA ASN A 170 9.03 -9.15 3.99
C ASN A 170 10.38 -9.88 3.85
N THR A 171 10.42 -11.16 4.19
CA THR A 171 11.63 -11.99 4.11
C THR A 171 11.30 -13.42 3.71
N VAL A 172 12.28 -14.08 3.08
CA VAL A 172 12.25 -15.50 2.69
C VAL A 172 13.57 -16.18 3.10
N PRO A 173 13.59 -17.50 3.29
CA PRO A 173 14.82 -18.25 3.46
C PRO A 173 15.76 -18.10 2.24
N LEU A 174 17.06 -17.98 2.47
CA LEU A 174 18.06 -17.90 1.38
C LEU A 174 17.99 -19.12 0.46
N SER A 175 17.73 -20.30 1.02
CA SER A 175 17.58 -21.55 0.24
C SER A 175 16.46 -21.45 -0.79
N GLU A 176 15.32 -20.82 -0.45
CA GLU A 176 14.20 -20.63 -1.38
C GLU A 176 14.56 -19.62 -2.50
N GLU A 177 15.24 -18.54 -2.15
CA GLU A 177 15.72 -17.55 -3.13
C GLU A 177 16.75 -18.16 -4.08
N ILE A 178 17.70 -18.98 -3.60
CA ILE A 178 18.66 -19.70 -4.43
C ILE A 178 17.93 -20.62 -5.42
N LEU A 179 16.98 -21.43 -4.96
CA LEU A 179 16.19 -22.31 -5.83
C LEU A 179 15.39 -21.54 -6.89
N PHE A 180 14.89 -20.36 -6.55
CA PHE A 180 14.24 -19.46 -7.49
C PHE A 180 15.24 -18.94 -8.54
N LEU A 181 16.41 -18.45 -8.12
CA LEU A 181 17.45 -17.91 -9.03
C LEU A 181 18.00 -18.99 -9.97
N GLU A 182 18.23 -20.20 -9.48
CA GLU A 182 18.66 -21.33 -10.32
C GLU A 182 17.66 -21.66 -11.43
N ARG A 183 16.35 -21.70 -11.10
CA ARG A 183 15.29 -21.91 -12.10
C ARG A 183 15.24 -20.77 -13.11
N TYR A 184 15.36 -19.54 -12.63
CA TYR A 184 15.39 -18.36 -13.50
C TYR A 184 16.56 -18.40 -14.47
N ILE A 185 17.77 -18.69 -13.98
CA ILE A 185 18.98 -18.81 -14.79
C ILE A 185 18.84 -19.95 -15.81
N ARG A 186 18.30 -21.12 -15.42
CA ARG A 186 18.03 -22.20 -16.37
C ARG A 186 17.08 -21.78 -17.49
N LEU A 187 16.02 -21.09 -17.19
CA LEU A 187 15.09 -20.58 -18.21
C LEU A 187 15.73 -19.52 -19.10
N MET A 188 16.55 -18.64 -18.55
CA MET A 188 17.30 -17.64 -19.32
C MET A 188 18.34 -18.32 -20.24
N SER A 189 19.00 -19.39 -19.78
CA SER A 189 20.01 -20.12 -20.56
C SER A 189 19.42 -20.83 -21.79
N LEU A 190 18.13 -21.15 -21.81
CA LEU A 190 17.46 -21.69 -23.02
C LEU A 190 17.49 -20.71 -24.22
N ARG A 191 17.73 -19.43 -23.96
CA ARG A 191 17.82 -18.38 -24.97
C ARG A 191 19.22 -18.07 -25.40
N THR A 192 20.21 -18.57 -24.65
CA THR A 192 21.63 -18.31 -24.96
C THR A 192 22.14 -19.30 -26.00
N GLY A 193 22.87 -18.78 -27.00
CA GLY A 193 23.53 -19.63 -27.98
C GLY A 193 24.77 -20.30 -27.40
N PRO A 194 25.41 -21.18 -28.19
CA PRO A 194 26.61 -21.93 -27.77
C PRO A 194 27.83 -21.03 -27.49
N ASN A 195 27.76 -19.76 -27.85
CA ASN A 195 28.85 -18.80 -27.68
C ASN A 195 28.87 -18.15 -26.28
N VAL A 196 27.89 -18.47 -25.40
CA VAL A 196 27.78 -17.90 -24.04
C VAL A 196 28.32 -18.91 -23.04
N THR A 197 29.40 -18.56 -22.34
CA THR A 197 29.89 -19.35 -21.20
C THR A 197 29.21 -18.84 -19.92
N LEU A 198 28.36 -19.67 -19.36
CA LEU A 198 27.65 -19.35 -18.10
C LEU A 198 28.32 -20.10 -16.94
N THR A 199 28.82 -19.35 -15.95
CA THR A 199 29.35 -19.89 -14.69
C THR A 199 28.46 -19.47 -13.55
N VAL A 200 27.90 -20.43 -12.81
CA VAL A 200 27.04 -20.19 -11.64
C VAL A 200 27.59 -20.99 -10.48
N ASP A 201 27.82 -20.30 -9.36
CA ASP A 201 28.30 -20.95 -8.13
C ASP A 201 27.51 -20.36 -6.96
N PHE A 202 26.57 -21.16 -6.42
CA PHE A 202 25.70 -20.83 -5.30
C PHE A 202 25.90 -21.83 -4.16
N PRO A 203 25.68 -21.44 -2.90
CA PRO A 203 25.60 -22.37 -1.79
C PRO A 203 24.54 -23.45 -2.06
N ASP A 204 24.85 -24.72 -1.76
CA ASP A 204 23.85 -25.79 -1.91
C ASP A 204 22.67 -25.54 -0.96
N PRO A 205 21.44 -25.33 -1.47
CA PRO A 205 20.26 -25.10 -0.64
C PRO A 205 20.00 -26.18 0.41
N LYS A 206 20.47 -27.42 0.15
CA LYS A 206 20.31 -28.56 1.07
C LYS A 206 21.24 -28.48 2.28
N THR A 207 22.33 -27.73 2.20
CA THR A 207 23.26 -27.52 3.31
C THR A 207 22.80 -26.41 4.25
N LEU A 208 21.88 -25.57 3.80
CA LEU A 208 21.26 -24.50 4.59
C LEU A 208 20.14 -25.13 5.45
N THR A 209 20.47 -25.48 6.69
CA THR A 209 19.49 -26.01 7.65
C THR A 209 18.64 -24.87 8.21
N ALA A 210 17.44 -25.19 8.73
CA ALA A 210 16.49 -24.18 9.25
C ALA A 210 17.10 -23.21 10.31
N GLU A 211 18.14 -23.63 11.03
CA GLU A 211 18.87 -22.80 12.00
C GLU A 211 19.97 -21.94 11.36
N LYS A 212 20.44 -22.31 10.17
CA LYS A 212 21.55 -21.66 9.43
C LYS A 212 21.11 -21.07 8.09
N ASP A 213 19.81 -21.03 7.82
CA ASP A 213 19.22 -20.46 6.62
C ASP A 213 18.81 -19.01 6.88
N PRO A 214 19.60 -18.03 6.45
CA PRO A 214 19.33 -16.64 6.77
C PRO A 214 18.08 -16.15 6.05
N GLN A 215 17.34 -15.26 6.71
CA GLN A 215 16.19 -14.58 6.14
C GLN A 215 16.65 -13.35 5.34
N ILE A 216 16.27 -13.30 4.07
CA ILE A 216 16.58 -12.19 3.16
C ILE A 216 15.32 -11.65 2.49
N ALA A 217 15.39 -10.43 1.95
CA ALA A 217 14.30 -9.90 1.13
C ALA A 217 14.16 -10.71 -0.18
N PRO A 218 12.95 -11.11 -0.58
CA PRO A 218 12.73 -11.87 -1.81
C PRO A 218 13.04 -11.03 -3.06
N LEU A 219 13.37 -11.68 -4.18
CA LEU A 219 13.57 -11.07 -5.50
C LEU A 219 14.61 -9.94 -5.50
N LEU A 220 15.66 -10.07 -4.67
CA LEU A 220 16.68 -9.02 -4.54
C LEU A 220 17.70 -9.06 -5.68
N PHE A 221 18.07 -10.27 -6.11
CA PHE A 221 19.17 -10.50 -7.08
C PHE A 221 18.70 -10.62 -8.52
N ILE A 222 17.41 -10.84 -8.76
CA ILE A 222 16.86 -11.13 -10.09
C ILE A 222 17.18 -10.02 -11.11
N ASN A 223 17.05 -8.74 -10.70
CA ASN A 223 17.34 -7.60 -11.58
C ASN A 223 18.82 -7.53 -12.00
N LEU A 224 19.73 -7.96 -11.13
CA LEU A 224 21.16 -7.99 -11.44
C LEU A 224 21.49 -9.09 -12.45
N ILE A 225 20.89 -10.27 -12.26
CA ILE A 225 21.03 -11.39 -13.18
C ILE A 225 20.41 -11.06 -14.53
N GLU A 226 19.20 -10.47 -14.54
CA GLU A 226 18.54 -10.06 -15.78
C GLU A 226 19.37 -9.05 -16.56
N ASN A 227 19.94 -8.06 -15.90
CA ASN A 227 20.84 -7.09 -16.52
C ASN A 227 22.07 -7.77 -17.16
N ALA A 228 22.65 -8.76 -16.50
CA ALA A 228 23.79 -9.50 -17.07
C ALA A 228 23.40 -10.26 -18.35
N PHE A 229 22.23 -10.91 -18.39
CA PHE A 229 21.75 -11.57 -19.60
C PHE A 229 21.33 -10.58 -20.70
N LYS A 230 20.77 -9.42 -20.33
CA LYS A 230 20.32 -8.39 -21.30
C LYS A 230 21.50 -7.70 -21.97
N HIS A 231 22.53 -7.36 -21.21
CA HIS A 231 23.64 -6.51 -21.67
C HIS A 231 24.96 -7.27 -21.93
N GLY A 232 25.08 -8.49 -21.39
CA GLY A 232 26.31 -9.30 -21.53
C GLY A 232 26.35 -10.22 -22.75
N ILE A 233 25.27 -10.28 -23.57
CA ILE A 233 25.20 -11.22 -24.70
C ILE A 233 25.23 -10.45 -26.02
N PRO A 234 26.36 -10.38 -26.72
CA PRO A 234 26.46 -9.81 -28.06
C PRO A 234 25.86 -10.76 -29.11
N SER A 235 25.46 -10.21 -30.25
CA SER A 235 24.81 -10.97 -31.32
C SER A 235 25.71 -12.04 -31.99
N SER A 236 27.03 -11.93 -31.94
CA SER A 236 27.94 -12.78 -32.75
C SER A 236 29.29 -13.12 -32.09
N ALA A 237 29.64 -12.57 -30.93
CA ALA A 237 30.92 -12.82 -30.28
C ALA A 237 30.80 -13.86 -29.15
N LYS A 238 31.92 -14.51 -28.81
CA LYS A 238 32.01 -15.31 -27.57
C LYS A 238 31.90 -14.38 -26.36
N THR A 239 31.10 -14.78 -25.41
CA THR A 239 30.85 -14.00 -24.21
C THR A 239 30.76 -14.87 -22.95
N PHE A 240 30.77 -14.24 -21.79
CA PHE A 240 30.60 -14.96 -20.53
C PHE A 240 29.63 -14.21 -19.59
N ILE A 241 29.02 -14.95 -18.71
CA ILE A 241 28.25 -14.43 -17.57
C ILE A 241 28.67 -15.25 -16.36
N ASN A 242 29.22 -14.58 -15.35
CA ASN A 242 29.59 -15.22 -14.09
C ASN A 242 28.66 -14.71 -12.97
N ILE A 243 28.11 -15.64 -12.20
CA ILE A 243 27.19 -15.35 -11.10
C ILE A 243 27.65 -16.17 -9.91
N PHE A 244 28.10 -15.49 -8.86
CA PHE A 244 28.61 -16.10 -7.64
C PHE A 244 27.81 -15.62 -6.43
N MET A 245 27.52 -16.54 -5.52
CA MET A 245 26.92 -16.23 -4.22
C MET A 245 27.65 -17.00 -3.14
N LYS A 246 27.98 -16.35 -2.04
CA LYS A 246 28.64 -16.95 -0.90
C LYS A 246 27.94 -16.54 0.38
N TRP A 247 27.65 -17.50 1.21
CA TRP A 247 27.10 -17.28 2.55
C TRP A 247 28.11 -17.72 3.61
N ASP A 248 28.46 -16.81 4.51
CA ASP A 248 29.29 -17.10 5.67
C ASP A 248 28.43 -17.06 6.95
N ALA A 249 28.18 -18.23 7.51
CA ALA A 249 27.39 -18.38 8.72
C ALA A 249 28.07 -17.81 9.99
N GLN A 250 29.41 -17.62 9.96
CA GLN A 250 30.14 -17.07 11.11
C GLN A 250 30.01 -15.55 11.19
N THR A 251 30.17 -14.89 10.06
CA THR A 251 30.08 -13.42 9.96
C THR A 251 28.64 -12.92 9.73
N GLY A 252 27.75 -13.79 9.27
CA GLY A 252 26.40 -13.44 8.86
C GLY A 252 26.38 -12.60 7.59
N ILE A 253 27.39 -12.71 6.73
CA ILE A 253 27.52 -11.93 5.49
C ILE A 253 27.14 -12.81 4.30
N LEU A 254 26.20 -12.33 3.49
CA LEU A 254 25.84 -12.86 2.19
C LEU A 254 26.49 -11.98 1.12
N GLU A 255 27.37 -12.55 0.31
CA GLU A 255 28.03 -11.88 -0.82
C GLU A 255 27.42 -12.38 -2.13
N PHE A 256 27.17 -11.47 -3.05
CA PHE A 256 26.71 -11.77 -4.40
C PHE A 256 27.55 -10.98 -5.39
N THR A 257 28.05 -11.66 -6.42
CA THR A 257 28.79 -11.03 -7.51
C THR A 257 28.22 -11.49 -8.86
N CYS A 258 27.98 -10.53 -9.74
CA CYS A 258 27.56 -10.81 -11.10
C CYS A 258 28.45 -10.03 -12.07
N SER A 259 29.03 -10.70 -13.07
CA SER A 259 29.88 -10.03 -14.05
C SER A 259 29.61 -10.51 -15.47
N ASN A 260 29.69 -9.58 -16.42
CA ASN A 260 29.52 -9.80 -17.85
C ASN A 260 30.37 -8.80 -18.66
N PRO A 261 30.73 -9.10 -19.92
CA PRO A 261 31.37 -8.13 -20.78
C PRO A 261 30.48 -6.93 -21.09
N ILE A 262 31.10 -5.77 -21.28
CA ILE A 262 30.46 -4.56 -21.80
C ILE A 262 30.39 -4.68 -23.31
N CYS A 263 29.20 -4.83 -23.88
CA CYS A 263 29.00 -4.93 -25.32
C CYS A 263 28.72 -3.55 -25.93
N ASP A 264 29.56 -3.08 -26.83
CA ASP A 264 29.47 -1.75 -27.48
C ASP A 264 28.23 -1.55 -28.36
N THR A 265 27.40 -2.58 -28.57
CA THR A 265 26.33 -2.58 -29.57
C THR A 265 24.95 -2.15 -29.03
N ALA A 266 24.82 -1.90 -27.75
CA ALA A 266 23.61 -1.28 -27.21
C ALA A 266 23.86 0.21 -26.99
N PRO A 267 23.18 1.14 -27.72
CA PRO A 267 23.11 2.50 -27.22
C PRO A 267 22.54 2.38 -25.80
N LEU A 268 23.31 2.86 -24.83
CA LEU A 268 22.83 3.09 -23.49
C LEU A 268 21.64 4.07 -23.62
N SER A 269 20.45 3.54 -23.90
CA SER A 269 19.23 4.26 -23.57
C SER A 269 19.26 4.37 -22.05
N SER A 270 19.72 5.53 -21.61
CA SER A 270 19.96 5.89 -20.21
C SER A 270 18.74 5.72 -19.31
N GLU A 271 17.59 5.44 -19.87
CA GLU A 271 16.32 5.27 -19.16
C GLU A 271 16.09 3.83 -18.66
N ASP A 272 16.48 2.80 -19.38
CA ASP A 272 16.15 1.40 -19.02
C ASP A 272 17.12 0.75 -18.00
N THR A 273 18.42 1.11 -18.06
CA THR A 273 19.44 0.53 -17.17
C THR A 273 19.49 1.25 -15.81
N GLY A 274 19.13 2.53 -15.78
CA GLY A 274 19.18 3.35 -14.57
C GLY A 274 18.05 3.01 -13.57
N ILE A 275 16.86 2.67 -14.04
CA ILE A 275 15.68 2.47 -13.19
C ILE A 275 15.79 1.21 -12.32
N GLY A 276 16.23 0.09 -12.89
CA GLY A 276 16.35 -1.17 -12.14
C GLY A 276 17.41 -1.11 -11.04
N ILE A 277 18.56 -0.53 -11.32
CA ILE A 277 19.68 -0.37 -10.36
C ILE A 277 19.35 0.69 -9.31
N SER A 278 18.73 1.81 -9.70
CA SER A 278 18.31 2.86 -8.74
C SER A 278 17.24 2.35 -7.77
N ASN A 279 16.27 1.59 -8.26
CA ASN A 279 15.24 0.97 -7.43
C ASN A 279 15.85 -0.06 -6.46
N LEU A 280 16.82 -0.87 -6.93
CA LEU A 280 17.51 -1.80 -6.05
C LEU A 280 18.29 -1.06 -4.96
N ARG A 281 19.00 0.03 -5.29
CA ARG A 281 19.72 0.86 -4.30
C ARG A 281 18.78 1.42 -3.24
N GLN A 282 17.64 2.00 -3.62
CA GLN A 282 16.64 2.50 -2.67
C GLN A 282 16.07 1.38 -1.79
N ARG A 283 15.82 0.20 -2.38
CA ARG A 283 15.31 -0.97 -1.67
C ARG A 283 16.33 -1.47 -0.63
N LEU A 284 17.62 -1.49 -0.97
CA LEU A 284 18.71 -1.87 -0.06
C LEU A 284 18.85 -0.88 1.10
N GLU A 285 18.81 0.41 0.83
CA GLU A 285 18.80 1.47 1.85
C GLU A 285 17.64 1.30 2.84
N TYR A 286 16.46 0.98 2.35
CA TYR A 286 15.26 0.79 3.17
C TYR A 286 15.31 -0.51 4.00
N LEU A 287 15.69 -1.64 3.38
CA LEU A 287 15.62 -2.96 4.02
C LEU A 287 16.86 -3.29 4.85
N TYR A 288 18.02 -2.78 4.46
CA TYR A 288 19.33 -3.06 5.07
C TYR A 288 20.11 -1.78 5.41
N PRO A 289 19.53 -0.83 6.17
CA PRO A 289 20.22 0.43 6.49
C PRO A 289 21.54 0.15 7.22
N GLN A 290 22.65 0.68 6.69
CA GLN A 290 24.01 0.49 7.20
C GLN A 290 24.48 -0.98 7.30
N ARG A 291 23.79 -1.91 6.62
CA ARG A 291 24.09 -3.35 6.64
C ARG A 291 24.28 -3.94 5.25
N HIS A 292 24.52 -3.09 4.25
CA HIS A 292 24.79 -3.52 2.90
C HIS A 292 25.96 -2.72 2.32
N VAL A 293 26.66 -3.36 1.38
CA VAL A 293 27.62 -2.72 0.46
C VAL A 293 27.15 -3.03 -0.94
N PHE A 294 26.95 -2.01 -1.77
CA PHE A 294 26.53 -2.19 -3.15
C PHE A 294 27.44 -1.38 -4.08
N GLU A 295 28.23 -2.07 -4.87
CA GLU A 295 29.25 -1.49 -5.77
C GLU A 295 29.00 -1.93 -7.21
N LEU A 296 29.19 -0.99 -8.12
CA LEU A 296 29.19 -1.20 -9.56
C LEU A 296 30.57 -0.85 -10.06
N LYS A 297 31.26 -1.78 -10.72
CA LYS A 297 32.62 -1.59 -11.23
C LYS A 297 32.67 -1.87 -12.72
N ASN A 298 33.36 -1.00 -13.43
CA ASN A 298 33.76 -1.22 -14.82
C ASN A 298 35.26 -1.44 -14.84
N GLU A 299 35.67 -2.70 -14.99
CA GLU A 299 37.07 -3.10 -15.08
C GLU A 299 37.42 -3.41 -16.54
N GLY A 300 37.90 -2.39 -17.27
CA GLY A 300 38.17 -2.49 -18.69
C GLY A 300 36.89 -2.78 -19.50
N ALA A 301 36.79 -3.95 -20.11
CA ALA A 301 35.64 -4.39 -20.90
C ALA A 301 34.64 -5.24 -20.11
N VAL A 302 34.73 -5.28 -18.77
CA VAL A 302 33.88 -6.10 -17.91
C VAL A 302 33.08 -5.21 -16.98
N PHE A 303 31.78 -5.41 -16.97
CA PHE A 303 30.86 -4.84 -15.96
C PHE A 303 30.73 -5.84 -14.81
N MET A 304 30.89 -5.36 -13.58
CA MET A 304 30.80 -6.17 -12.37
C MET A 304 29.89 -5.49 -11.35
N VAL A 305 29.00 -6.27 -10.77
CA VAL A 305 28.18 -5.88 -9.64
C VAL A 305 28.62 -6.68 -8.43
N TYR A 306 28.87 -6.00 -7.32
CA TYR A 306 29.12 -6.59 -6.01
C TYR A 306 28.07 -6.12 -5.02
N LEU A 307 27.45 -7.07 -4.32
CA LEU A 307 26.47 -6.81 -3.26
C LEU A 307 26.81 -7.69 -2.05
N ALA A 308 27.10 -7.07 -0.93
CA ALA A 308 27.24 -7.76 0.36
C ALA A 308 26.14 -7.28 1.31
N ILE A 309 25.50 -8.24 2.00
CA ILE A 309 24.40 -7.98 2.95
C ILE A 309 24.73 -8.67 4.25
N ARG A 310 24.69 -7.93 5.36
CA ARG A 310 24.73 -8.55 6.68
C ARG A 310 23.33 -8.95 7.08
N THR A 311 23.07 -10.27 7.08
CA THR A 311 21.81 -10.87 7.53
C THR A 311 21.89 -11.20 9.01
N TYR A 312 20.75 -11.41 9.67
CA TYR A 312 20.73 -12.00 11.01
C TYR A 312 20.54 -13.50 10.89
N ALA A 313 21.43 -14.28 11.51
CA ALA A 313 21.16 -15.68 11.79
C ALA A 313 20.12 -15.74 12.95
N GLY A 314 18.90 -16.16 12.64
CA GLY A 314 17.92 -16.61 13.61
C GLY A 314 17.10 -15.57 14.37
N LYS A 315 15.77 -15.78 14.38
CA LYS A 315 14.71 -15.18 15.22
C LYS A 315 14.60 -13.65 15.19
N GLN A 316 13.96 -13.10 14.15
CA GLN A 316 13.15 -11.91 14.37
C GLN A 316 11.87 -12.31 15.11
N THR A 317 11.85 -12.06 16.42
CA THR A 317 10.61 -11.97 17.19
C THR A 317 9.82 -10.79 16.62
N ASN A 318 8.67 -11.07 16.03
CA ASN A 318 7.68 -10.07 15.66
C ASN A 318 7.42 -9.12 16.85
N ARG A 319 7.64 -7.84 16.64
CA ARG A 319 7.00 -6.76 17.41
C ARG A 319 6.12 -5.96 16.49
#